data_7550e1c825181db84e65bc7a9685a826
#
_entry.id   7550e1c825181db84e65bc7a9685a826
#
_cell.length_a   1.000
_cell.length_b   1.000
_cell.length_c   1.000
_cell.angle_alpha   90.00
_cell.angle_beta   90.00
_cell.angle_gamma   90.00
#
_symmetry.space_group_name_H-M   'P 1'
#
loop_
_entity.id
_entity.type
_entity.pdbx_description
1 polymer ?
#
loop_
_entity_poly.entity_id
_entity_poly.type
_entity_poly.pdbx_seq_one_letter_code
_entity_poly.pdbx_strand_id
1 'polypeptide(L)'
;AVPGVRRYARSKGVDLTCITGSGNHGKITREDIDAYLANAAPTPTQPTAPAPTSEENTTPAAESTPQPATSSSGQRREKMSAIRKAAARALTEVVTTVPVVTILDRVEVSALVAHRNRLKDTAATREAKLTYTPYIVKACVAMLKKNPLMNGRVDMAAGEFIYYDTFNIGVATNTDRGLFVPIIKDADRKSLFDIAREITELSSHAKAGTLTSADMSGGSMTVTNVGGFATSGVWSTPIINAPEAAILGIGRFEDEFLPDKKGKPVLRPVCKLSFAFDHRLIDGVDAQKALNDLKEFLHNPDLLLAES
;
A
#
# COMPACT_ATOMS: atom_id res chain seq x y z
N ALA A 1 9.30 13.42 -38.14
CA ALA A 1 9.11 12.09 -38.74
C ALA A 1 7.61 11.72 -38.81
N VAL A 2 7.17 11.08 -39.89
CA VAL A 2 5.80 10.55 -40.06
C VAL A 2 5.59 9.28 -39.21
N PRO A 3 4.32 8.87 -38.90
CA PRO A 3 4.07 7.73 -38.01
C PRO A 3 4.77 6.42 -38.38
N GLY A 4 4.91 6.13 -39.68
CA GLY A 4 5.62 4.95 -40.19
C GLY A 4 7.12 4.96 -39.89
N VAL A 5 7.77 6.12 -39.97
CA VAL A 5 9.20 6.30 -39.67
C VAL A 5 9.47 6.21 -38.17
N ARG A 6 8.55 6.73 -37.34
CA ARG A 6 8.64 6.57 -35.87
C ARG A 6 8.54 5.12 -35.42
N ARG A 7 7.68 4.33 -36.09
CA ARG A 7 7.56 2.88 -35.82
C ARG A 7 8.83 2.15 -36.23
N TYR A 8 9.41 2.50 -37.38
CA TYR A 8 10.66 1.93 -37.88
C TYR A 8 11.84 2.25 -36.94
N ALA A 9 11.98 3.49 -36.49
CA ALA A 9 13.03 3.87 -35.53
C ALA A 9 12.92 3.05 -34.22
N ARG A 10 11.71 2.87 -33.69
CA ARG A 10 11.49 2.04 -32.49
C ARG A 10 11.87 0.57 -32.70
N SER A 11 11.54 -0.01 -33.86
CA SER A 11 11.90 -1.40 -34.17
C SER A 11 13.42 -1.62 -34.34
N LYS A 12 14.15 -0.54 -34.60
CA LYS A 12 15.62 -0.54 -34.71
C LYS A 12 16.34 -0.02 -33.47
N GLY A 13 15.62 0.38 -32.43
CA GLY A 13 16.19 0.90 -31.17
C GLY A 13 16.89 2.25 -31.30
N VAL A 14 16.49 3.08 -32.29
CA VAL A 14 17.15 4.35 -32.62
C VAL A 14 16.35 5.51 -32.09
N ASP A 15 17.01 6.44 -31.38
CA ASP A 15 16.40 7.69 -30.94
C ASP A 15 16.41 8.74 -32.05
N LEU A 16 15.22 9.20 -32.45
CA LEU A 16 15.04 10.16 -33.52
C LEU A 16 15.59 11.57 -33.19
N THR A 17 15.87 11.86 -31.93
CA THR A 17 16.47 13.17 -31.53
C THR A 17 17.93 13.29 -31.95
N CYS A 18 18.59 12.17 -32.23
CA CYS A 18 20.00 12.11 -32.66
C CYS A 18 20.16 12.13 -34.18
N ILE A 19 19.08 12.22 -34.96
CA ILE A 19 19.11 12.13 -36.42
C ILE A 19 18.69 13.44 -37.04
N THR A 20 19.51 13.98 -37.93
CA THR A 20 19.15 15.13 -38.80
C THR A 20 18.34 14.63 -39.98
N GLY A 21 17.10 15.13 -40.17
CA GLY A 21 16.24 14.70 -41.26
C GLY A 21 16.63 15.34 -42.58
N SER A 22 16.75 14.52 -43.63
CA SER A 22 17.05 14.94 -45.02
C SER A 22 15.80 15.15 -45.88
N GLY A 23 14.62 14.75 -45.38
CA GLY A 23 13.37 14.85 -46.15
C GLY A 23 12.77 16.26 -46.17
N ASN A 24 11.71 16.42 -46.99
CA ASN A 24 11.05 17.70 -47.25
C ASN A 24 10.65 18.43 -45.93
N HIS A 25 11.09 19.67 -45.75
CA HIS A 25 10.94 20.48 -44.52
C HIS A 25 11.65 19.87 -43.30
N GLY A 26 12.82 19.23 -43.48
CA GLY A 26 13.60 18.68 -42.38
C GLY A 26 12.98 17.41 -41.72
N LYS A 27 12.10 16.72 -42.41
CA LYS A 27 11.49 15.48 -41.89
C LYS A 27 12.47 14.32 -41.99
N ILE A 28 12.60 13.55 -40.91
CA ILE A 28 13.39 12.33 -40.87
C ILE A 28 12.72 11.26 -41.72
N THR A 29 13.49 10.63 -42.63
CA THR A 29 13.07 9.54 -43.49
C THR A 29 13.56 8.19 -42.95
N ARG A 30 13.26 7.05 -43.63
CA ARG A 30 13.82 5.75 -43.27
C ARG A 30 15.28 5.66 -43.63
N GLU A 31 15.66 6.28 -44.74
CA GLU A 31 17.04 6.32 -45.23
C GLU A 31 17.97 7.05 -44.22
N ASP A 32 17.48 8.08 -43.53
CA ASP A 32 18.24 8.76 -42.49
C ASP A 32 18.53 7.85 -41.27
N ILE A 33 17.58 6.99 -40.93
CA ILE A 33 17.74 6.00 -39.85
C ILE A 33 18.73 4.94 -40.24
N ASP A 34 18.68 4.44 -41.47
CA ASP A 34 19.59 3.41 -41.97
C ASP A 34 21.02 3.97 -42.13
N ALA A 35 21.18 5.20 -42.61
CA ALA A 35 22.47 5.89 -42.67
C ALA A 35 23.08 6.12 -41.27
N TYR A 36 22.26 6.49 -40.28
CA TYR A 36 22.69 6.63 -38.88
C TYR A 36 23.20 5.28 -38.33
N LEU A 37 22.50 4.17 -38.58
CA LEU A 37 22.89 2.84 -38.17
C LEU A 37 24.16 2.36 -38.85
N ALA A 38 24.35 2.69 -40.15
CA ALA A 38 25.55 2.34 -40.90
C ALA A 38 26.81 3.08 -40.41
N ASN A 39 26.65 4.32 -39.90
CA ASN A 39 27.75 5.11 -39.34
C ASN A 39 28.01 4.83 -37.85
N ALA A 40 27.17 4.05 -37.17
CA ALA A 40 27.30 3.63 -35.78
C ALA A 40 27.93 2.26 -35.57
N ALA A 41 28.85 1.83 -36.42
CA ALA A 41 29.60 0.56 -36.24
C ALA A 41 30.62 0.75 -35.10
N PRO A 42 30.73 -0.20 -34.14
CA PRO A 42 31.55 -0.03 -32.94
C PRO A 42 33.06 -0.30 -33.24
N THR A 43 33.91 0.62 -32.76
CA THR A 43 35.37 0.39 -32.65
C THR A 43 35.64 -0.26 -31.28
N PRO A 44 36.33 -1.41 -31.22
CA PRO A 44 36.68 -2.06 -29.97
C PRO A 44 37.89 -1.38 -29.33
N THR A 45 37.78 -0.99 -28.09
CA THR A 45 38.91 -0.54 -27.28
C THR A 45 39.28 -1.62 -26.28
N GLN A 46 40.52 -2.08 -26.34
CA GLN A 46 41.19 -2.89 -25.30
C GLN A 46 42.36 -2.09 -24.70
N PRO A 47 42.81 -2.43 -23.49
CA PRO A 47 43.43 -1.51 -22.55
C PRO A 47 44.97 -1.50 -22.58
N THR A 48 45.56 -0.38 -22.19
CA THR A 48 46.95 -0.33 -21.71
C THR A 48 47.13 0.72 -20.61
N ALA A 49 47.67 0.29 -19.49
CA ALA A 49 48.31 1.11 -18.47
C ALA A 49 49.85 1.01 -18.66
N PRO A 50 50.77 1.68 -17.90
CA PRO A 50 50.64 2.74 -16.90
C PRO A 50 51.66 3.91 -16.96
N ALA A 51 51.38 4.99 -16.26
CA ALA A 51 52.19 6.01 -15.51
C ALA A 51 53.59 6.48 -16.04
N PRO A 52 54.20 7.63 -15.56
CA PRO A 52 53.97 8.28 -14.27
C PRO A 52 54.04 9.85 -14.20
N THR A 53 53.61 10.36 -13.09
CA THR A 53 54.04 11.55 -12.29
C THR A 53 54.29 12.93 -12.93
N SER A 54 53.57 13.92 -12.42
CA SER A 54 54.14 15.05 -11.67
C SER A 54 53.06 15.86 -10.94
N GLU A 55 53.48 16.28 -9.77
CA GLU A 55 52.81 17.01 -8.70
C GLU A 55 52.42 18.45 -9.09
N GLU A 56 51.42 18.90 -8.41
CA GLU A 56 51.26 20.17 -7.67
C GLU A 56 49.95 20.92 -8.02
N ASN A 57 49.05 21.04 -7.20
CA ASN A 57 48.73 22.12 -6.26
C ASN A 57 47.28 22.06 -5.81
N THR A 58 47.16 22.01 -4.52
CA THR A 58 45.95 22.02 -3.70
C THR A 58 45.25 23.35 -3.73
N THR A 59 43.93 23.35 -3.98
CA THR A 59 43.00 24.28 -3.31
C THR A 59 41.67 23.56 -3.10
N PRO A 60 41.09 23.50 -1.89
CA PRO A 60 39.87 22.78 -1.64
C PRO A 60 38.69 23.54 -2.24
N ALA A 61 38.01 22.91 -3.20
CA ALA A 61 36.72 23.38 -3.67
C ALA A 61 35.70 23.23 -2.55
N ALA A 62 35.16 24.32 -2.10
CA ALA A 62 34.07 24.42 -1.16
C ALA A 62 32.89 23.55 -1.63
N GLU A 63 32.38 22.71 -0.71
CA GLU A 63 31.08 22.04 -0.85
C GLU A 63 30.00 23.07 -1.15
N SER A 64 29.56 23.11 -2.38
CA SER A 64 28.36 23.87 -2.74
C SER A 64 27.14 23.19 -2.16
N THR A 65 26.66 23.69 -1.02
CA THR A 65 25.32 23.49 -0.54
C THR A 65 24.33 23.74 -1.68
N PRO A 66 23.37 22.85 -1.95
CA PRO A 66 22.34 23.09 -2.97
C PRO A 66 21.50 24.30 -2.54
N GLN A 67 21.72 25.43 -3.12
CA GLN A 67 20.85 26.59 -3.00
C GLN A 67 19.45 26.21 -3.50
N PRO A 68 18.37 26.46 -2.73
CA PRO A 68 17.03 26.26 -3.24
C PRO A 68 16.79 27.20 -4.42
N ALA A 69 16.51 26.63 -5.59
CA ALA A 69 16.17 27.39 -6.78
C ALA A 69 14.95 28.28 -6.49
N THR A 70 15.15 29.57 -6.38
CA THR A 70 14.11 30.59 -6.26
C THR A 70 13.29 30.60 -7.54
N SER A 71 12.08 30.04 -7.49
CA SER A 71 11.14 30.10 -8.60
C SER A 71 10.48 31.46 -8.67
N SER A 72 10.59 32.12 -9.80
CA SER A 72 10.05 33.48 -10.12
C SER A 72 8.51 33.51 -10.27
N SER A 73 7.76 32.57 -9.70
CA SER A 73 6.29 32.47 -9.87
C SER A 73 5.51 32.15 -8.59
N GLY A 74 6.05 32.42 -7.39
CA GLY A 74 5.35 32.09 -6.13
C GLY A 74 5.15 30.59 -5.86
N GLN A 75 5.75 29.72 -6.65
CA GLN A 75 5.71 28.27 -6.50
C GLN A 75 6.90 27.77 -5.69
N ARG A 76 6.65 26.99 -4.62
CA ARG A 76 7.68 26.24 -3.91
C ARG A 76 7.86 24.86 -4.58
N ARG A 77 9.08 24.53 -4.97
CA ARG A 77 9.43 23.22 -5.51
C ARG A 77 10.23 22.42 -4.50
N GLU A 78 9.83 21.16 -4.28
CA GLU A 78 10.51 20.25 -3.36
C GLU A 78 10.73 18.90 -4.06
N LYS A 79 11.91 18.31 -3.88
CA LYS A 79 12.22 16.99 -4.43
C LYS A 79 11.52 15.90 -3.61
N MET A 80 10.79 15.01 -4.26
CA MET A 80 10.19 13.84 -3.60
C MET A 80 11.29 12.90 -3.08
N SER A 81 11.14 12.41 -1.85
CA SER A 81 11.99 11.34 -1.31
C SER A 81 11.83 10.05 -2.13
N ALA A 82 12.81 9.13 -2.03
CA ALA A 82 12.75 7.84 -2.70
C ALA A 82 11.50 7.02 -2.28
N ILE A 83 11.18 7.02 -0.99
CA ILE A 83 10.00 6.35 -0.42
C ILE A 83 8.72 6.95 -1.03
N ARG A 84 8.60 8.28 -1.07
CA ARG A 84 7.42 8.95 -1.64
C ARG A 84 7.27 8.66 -3.14
N LYS A 85 8.37 8.59 -3.89
CA LYS A 85 8.34 8.21 -5.32
C LYS A 85 7.88 6.77 -5.52
N ALA A 86 8.37 5.83 -4.71
CA ALA A 86 7.96 4.43 -4.76
C ALA A 86 6.46 4.28 -4.44
N ALA A 87 5.99 4.89 -3.35
CA ALA A 87 4.57 4.89 -2.97
C ALA A 87 3.69 5.51 -4.07
N ALA A 88 4.09 6.64 -4.65
CA ALA A 88 3.33 7.28 -5.73
C ALA A 88 3.19 6.38 -6.95
N ARG A 89 4.26 5.66 -7.35
CA ARG A 89 4.22 4.70 -8.46
C ARG A 89 3.27 3.53 -8.16
N ALA A 90 3.44 2.88 -7.00
CA ALA A 90 2.60 1.76 -6.60
C ALA A 90 1.11 2.13 -6.51
N LEU A 91 0.78 3.27 -5.88
CA LEU A 91 -0.60 3.74 -5.79
C LEU A 91 -1.19 4.08 -7.16
N THR A 92 -0.41 4.74 -8.04
CA THR A 92 -0.87 5.04 -9.41
C THR A 92 -1.13 3.77 -10.21
N GLU A 93 -0.24 2.78 -10.10
CA GLU A 93 -0.40 1.49 -10.75
C GLU A 93 -1.71 0.80 -10.31
N VAL A 94 -1.98 0.71 -9.00
CA VAL A 94 -3.21 0.12 -8.48
C VAL A 94 -4.44 0.85 -9.02
N VAL A 95 -4.50 2.17 -8.91
CA VAL A 95 -5.68 2.95 -9.35
C VAL A 95 -5.93 2.83 -10.85
N THR A 96 -4.89 2.60 -11.66
CA THR A 96 -5.02 2.47 -13.12
C THR A 96 -5.26 1.05 -13.61
N THR A 97 -4.94 0.02 -12.80
CA THR A 97 -4.98 -1.39 -13.24
C THR A 97 -6.01 -2.22 -12.50
N VAL A 98 -6.43 -1.80 -11.30
CA VAL A 98 -7.38 -2.55 -10.47
C VAL A 98 -8.71 -1.79 -10.41
N PRO A 99 -9.82 -2.38 -10.87
CA PRO A 99 -11.17 -1.82 -10.69
C PRO A 99 -11.60 -1.99 -9.24
N VAL A 100 -11.23 -1.03 -8.39
CA VAL A 100 -11.54 -1.05 -6.95
C VAL A 100 -12.96 -0.58 -6.72
N VAL A 101 -13.75 -1.38 -5.99
CA VAL A 101 -15.06 -0.99 -5.45
C VAL A 101 -14.97 -0.91 -3.93
N THR A 102 -15.67 0.06 -3.32
CA THR A 102 -15.73 0.23 -1.87
C THR A 102 -17.16 0.15 -1.36
N ILE A 103 -17.42 -0.73 -0.40
CA ILE A 103 -18.66 -0.79 0.37
C ILE A 103 -18.45 -0.06 1.68
N LEU A 104 -19.37 0.83 2.03
CA LEU A 104 -19.39 1.60 3.27
C LEU A 104 -20.51 1.08 4.17
N ASP A 105 -20.16 0.68 5.38
CA ASP A 105 -21.10 0.16 6.35
C ASP A 105 -20.70 0.56 7.78
N ARG A 106 -21.52 0.23 8.76
CA ARG A 106 -21.27 0.47 10.18
C ARG A 106 -21.65 -0.73 11.02
N VAL A 107 -21.01 -0.85 12.17
CA VAL A 107 -21.28 -1.93 13.14
C VAL A 107 -21.35 -1.37 14.55
N GLU A 108 -22.33 -1.83 15.31
CA GLU A 108 -22.43 -1.56 16.75
C GLU A 108 -21.41 -2.43 17.50
N VAL A 109 -20.62 -1.85 18.40
CA VAL A 109 -19.44 -2.46 19.01
C VAL A 109 -19.42 -2.40 20.54
N SER A 110 -20.58 -2.26 21.22
CA SER A 110 -20.66 -2.18 22.69
C SER A 110 -20.03 -3.39 23.36
N ALA A 111 -20.31 -4.60 22.85
CA ALA A 111 -19.75 -5.83 23.41
C ALA A 111 -18.21 -5.86 23.25
N LEU A 112 -17.68 -5.44 22.10
CA LEU A 112 -16.25 -5.33 21.86
C LEU A 112 -15.58 -4.34 22.81
N VAL A 113 -16.18 -3.16 23.01
CA VAL A 113 -15.70 -2.14 23.94
C VAL A 113 -15.67 -2.69 25.37
N ALA A 114 -16.77 -3.33 25.80
CA ALA A 114 -16.86 -3.95 27.12
C ALA A 114 -15.82 -5.07 27.31
N HIS A 115 -15.67 -5.95 26.30
CA HIS A 115 -14.71 -7.04 26.32
C HIS A 115 -13.27 -6.51 26.44
N ARG A 116 -12.89 -5.55 25.60
CA ARG A 116 -11.57 -4.92 25.65
C ARG A 116 -11.33 -4.26 27.01
N ASN A 117 -12.31 -3.56 27.58
CA ASN A 117 -12.17 -2.89 28.89
C ASN A 117 -11.96 -3.89 30.05
N ARG A 118 -12.57 -5.07 29.99
CA ARG A 118 -12.30 -6.16 30.97
C ARG A 118 -10.89 -6.71 30.87
N LEU A 119 -10.32 -6.79 29.67
CA LEU A 119 -9.03 -7.45 29.43
C LEU A 119 -7.83 -6.52 29.41
N LYS A 120 -8.02 -5.19 29.30
CA LYS A 120 -6.90 -4.25 29.08
C LYS A 120 -5.85 -4.29 30.19
N ASP A 121 -6.28 -4.43 31.47
CA ASP A 121 -5.38 -4.44 32.61
C ASP A 121 -4.63 -5.80 32.70
N THR A 122 -5.31 -6.92 32.44
CA THR A 122 -4.68 -8.23 32.28
C THR A 122 -3.70 -8.25 31.11
N ALA A 123 -4.01 -7.60 30.01
CA ALA A 123 -3.12 -7.48 28.87
C ALA A 123 -1.84 -6.69 29.25
N ALA A 124 -1.99 -5.61 30.00
CA ALA A 124 -0.88 -4.79 30.46
C ALA A 124 0.09 -5.60 31.36
N THR A 125 -0.41 -6.46 32.25
CA THR A 125 0.45 -7.36 33.07
C THR A 125 1.19 -8.42 32.21
N ARG A 126 0.79 -8.61 30.95
CA ARG A 126 1.42 -9.50 29.96
C ARG A 126 2.16 -8.72 28.87
N GLU A 127 2.52 -7.48 29.11
CA GLU A 127 3.24 -6.58 28.20
C GLU A 127 2.51 -6.37 26.85
N ALA A 128 1.20 -6.55 26.82
CA ALA A 128 0.38 -6.39 25.63
C ALA A 128 -0.46 -5.10 25.71
N LYS A 129 -0.22 -4.14 24.82
CA LYS A 129 -1.04 -2.92 24.70
C LYS A 129 -2.32 -3.23 23.95
N LEU A 130 -3.37 -3.65 24.65
CA LEU A 130 -4.63 -4.06 24.04
C LEU A 130 -5.44 -2.85 23.57
N THR A 131 -5.38 -2.57 22.27
CA THR A 131 -6.23 -1.63 21.53
C THR A 131 -7.35 -2.37 20.81
N TYR A 132 -8.15 -1.70 19.99
CA TYR A 132 -9.16 -2.36 19.17
C TYR A 132 -8.58 -3.05 17.93
N THR A 133 -7.40 -2.61 17.45
CA THR A 133 -6.76 -3.17 16.24
C THR A 133 -6.53 -4.68 16.31
N PRO A 134 -6.03 -5.29 17.40
CA PRO A 134 -5.92 -6.74 17.52
C PRO A 134 -7.24 -7.50 17.32
N TYR A 135 -8.35 -6.96 17.81
CA TYR A 135 -9.68 -7.54 17.58
C TYR A 135 -10.07 -7.50 16.10
N ILE A 136 -9.81 -6.36 15.45
CA ILE A 136 -10.09 -6.18 14.02
C ILE A 136 -9.24 -7.14 13.19
N VAL A 137 -7.96 -7.33 13.53
CA VAL A 137 -7.10 -8.31 12.87
C VAL A 137 -7.66 -9.73 13.01
N LYS A 138 -8.07 -10.14 14.21
CA LYS A 138 -8.70 -11.46 14.43
C LYS A 138 -10.03 -11.58 13.68
N ALA A 139 -10.85 -10.55 13.65
CA ALA A 139 -12.11 -10.53 12.90
C ALA A 139 -11.86 -10.65 11.38
N CYS A 140 -10.82 -9.99 10.84
CA CYS A 140 -10.41 -10.16 9.46
C CYS A 140 -9.98 -11.60 9.18
N VAL A 141 -9.19 -12.22 10.06
CA VAL A 141 -8.79 -13.63 9.92
C VAL A 141 -10.01 -14.56 9.89
N ALA A 142 -10.95 -14.41 10.82
CA ALA A 142 -12.17 -15.22 10.88
C ALA A 142 -13.02 -15.01 9.61
N MET A 143 -13.16 -13.78 9.15
CA MET A 143 -13.85 -13.44 7.90
C MET A 143 -13.17 -14.08 6.69
N LEU A 144 -11.82 -14.03 6.58
CA LEU A 144 -11.07 -14.63 5.47
C LEU A 144 -11.19 -16.17 5.46
N LYS A 145 -11.17 -16.82 6.63
CA LYS A 145 -11.40 -18.28 6.74
C LYS A 145 -12.79 -18.68 6.19
N LYS A 146 -13.80 -17.89 6.49
CA LYS A 146 -15.19 -18.13 6.06
C LYS A 146 -15.43 -17.75 4.60
N ASN A 147 -14.64 -16.80 4.07
CA ASN A 147 -14.78 -16.25 2.72
C ASN A 147 -13.44 -16.34 1.95
N PRO A 148 -13.03 -17.54 1.45
CA PRO A 148 -11.72 -17.75 0.84
C PRO A 148 -11.41 -16.85 -0.37
N LEU A 149 -12.43 -16.39 -1.11
CA LEU A 149 -12.28 -15.45 -2.22
C LEU A 149 -11.59 -14.14 -1.80
N MET A 150 -11.74 -13.73 -0.53
CA MET A 150 -11.12 -12.51 0.00
C MET A 150 -9.62 -12.71 0.28
N ASN A 151 -9.14 -13.97 0.39
CA ASN A 151 -7.77 -14.33 0.71
C ASN A 151 -6.99 -14.74 -0.55
N GLY A 152 -6.94 -13.87 -1.54
CA GLY A 152 -6.31 -14.17 -2.81
C GLY A 152 -5.83 -12.94 -3.57
N ARG A 153 -5.40 -13.19 -4.82
CA ARG A 153 -5.01 -12.13 -5.77
C ARG A 153 -5.30 -12.56 -7.21
N VAL A 154 -5.34 -11.57 -8.08
CA VAL A 154 -5.49 -11.78 -9.53
C VAL A 154 -4.11 -11.78 -10.19
N ASP A 155 -3.81 -12.79 -11.00
CA ASP A 155 -2.65 -12.82 -11.90
C ASP A 155 -3.15 -12.66 -13.35
N MET A 156 -3.16 -11.41 -13.83
CA MET A 156 -3.62 -11.10 -15.19
C MET A 156 -2.70 -11.63 -16.29
N ALA A 157 -1.41 -11.86 -15.99
CA ALA A 157 -0.47 -12.37 -16.96
C ALA A 157 -0.65 -13.88 -17.21
N ALA A 158 -0.94 -14.63 -16.13
CA ALA A 158 -1.26 -16.05 -16.22
C ALA A 158 -2.74 -16.30 -16.53
N GLY A 159 -3.63 -15.32 -16.30
CA GLY A 159 -5.08 -15.48 -16.39
C GLY A 159 -5.66 -16.33 -15.25
N GLU A 160 -5.08 -16.21 -14.04
CA GLU A 160 -5.38 -17.06 -12.90
C GLU A 160 -5.76 -16.25 -11.66
N PHE A 161 -6.57 -16.88 -10.79
CA PHE A 161 -6.76 -16.47 -9.41
C PHE A 161 -5.88 -17.31 -8.51
N ILE A 162 -5.13 -16.65 -7.62
CA ILE A 162 -4.24 -17.30 -6.66
C ILE A 162 -4.81 -17.08 -5.27
N TYR A 163 -5.11 -18.17 -4.55
CA TYR A 163 -5.62 -18.15 -3.19
C TYR A 163 -4.51 -18.54 -2.20
N TYR A 164 -4.55 -17.96 -1.01
CA TYR A 164 -3.56 -18.20 0.03
C TYR A 164 -4.13 -19.11 1.13
N ASP A 165 -3.32 -20.04 1.61
CA ASP A 165 -3.61 -20.87 2.79
C ASP A 165 -3.12 -20.23 4.10
N THR A 166 -2.43 -19.08 3.99
CA THR A 166 -1.93 -18.31 5.13
C THR A 166 -2.76 -17.05 5.33
N PHE A 167 -2.84 -16.58 6.59
CA PHE A 167 -3.63 -15.41 6.98
C PHE A 167 -2.71 -14.33 7.53
N ASN A 168 -2.20 -13.51 6.63
CA ASN A 168 -1.21 -12.48 6.91
C ASN A 168 -1.86 -11.09 6.82
N ILE A 169 -1.99 -10.40 7.94
CA ILE A 169 -2.75 -9.14 7.98
C ILE A 169 -1.80 -7.96 8.06
N GLY A 170 -1.84 -7.10 7.03
CA GLY A 170 -1.15 -5.82 7.02
C GLY A 170 -1.82 -4.81 7.95
N VAL A 171 -1.03 -4.05 8.71
CA VAL A 171 -1.53 -2.97 9.56
C VAL A 171 -0.88 -1.66 9.16
N ALA A 172 -1.64 -0.79 8.49
CA ALA A 172 -1.13 0.49 8.03
C ALA A 172 -0.67 1.36 9.20
N THR A 173 0.60 1.77 9.17
CA THR A 173 1.27 2.51 10.23
C THR A 173 1.82 3.83 9.67
N ASN A 174 1.33 4.94 10.18
CA ASN A 174 1.82 6.27 9.81
C ASN A 174 3.11 6.61 10.56
N THR A 175 4.09 7.17 9.83
CA THR A 175 5.37 7.65 10.37
C THR A 175 5.75 8.98 9.73
N ASP A 176 6.73 9.68 10.30
CA ASP A 176 7.25 10.93 9.73
C ASP A 176 7.87 10.74 8.33
N ARG A 177 8.29 9.51 8.01
CA ARG A 177 8.86 9.13 6.69
C ARG A 177 7.80 8.76 5.66
N GLY A 178 6.55 8.54 6.08
CA GLY A 178 5.42 8.11 5.26
C GLY A 178 4.64 6.95 5.85
N LEU A 179 3.73 6.40 5.07
CA LEU A 179 2.91 5.26 5.44
C LEU A 179 3.64 3.95 5.10
N PHE A 180 3.71 3.04 6.08
CA PHE A 180 4.21 1.68 5.93
C PHE A 180 3.12 0.68 6.29
N VAL A 181 3.19 -0.52 5.71
CA VAL A 181 2.23 -1.60 5.98
C VAL A 181 2.99 -2.84 6.43
N PRO A 182 3.45 -2.89 7.71
CA PRO A 182 4.00 -4.12 8.26
C PRO A 182 2.93 -5.21 8.34
N ILE A 183 3.35 -6.46 8.17
CA ILE A 183 2.49 -7.63 8.05
C ILE A 183 2.59 -8.49 9.30
N ILE A 184 1.46 -8.75 9.96
CA ILE A 184 1.32 -9.76 11.00
C ILE A 184 1.13 -11.10 10.29
N LYS A 185 2.19 -11.92 10.28
CA LYS A 185 2.18 -13.23 9.61
C LYS A 185 1.48 -14.27 10.48
N ASP A 186 0.82 -15.24 9.83
CA ASP A 186 0.11 -16.35 10.49
C ASP A 186 -0.79 -15.86 11.65
N ALA A 187 -1.57 -14.80 11.40
CA ALA A 187 -2.39 -14.14 12.42
C ALA A 187 -3.50 -15.06 12.97
N ASP A 188 -3.86 -16.11 12.25
CA ASP A 188 -4.77 -17.16 12.70
C ASP A 188 -4.21 -17.96 13.88
N ARG A 189 -2.90 -18.19 13.92
CA ARG A 189 -2.21 -18.98 14.96
C ARG A 189 -1.84 -18.17 16.19
N LYS A 190 -2.05 -16.86 16.18
CA LYS A 190 -1.66 -15.94 17.24
C LYS A 190 -2.82 -15.59 18.15
N SER A 191 -2.56 -15.55 19.46
CA SER A 191 -3.55 -15.03 20.40
C SER A 191 -3.76 -13.52 20.23
N LEU A 192 -4.85 -13.01 20.81
CA LEU A 192 -5.14 -11.58 20.81
C LEU A 192 -4.01 -10.74 21.42
N PHE A 193 -3.33 -11.28 22.48
CA PHE A 193 -2.23 -10.58 23.12
C PHE A 193 -0.93 -10.64 22.31
N ASP A 194 -0.67 -11.76 21.59
CA ASP A 194 0.48 -11.85 20.69
C ASP A 194 0.36 -10.84 19.56
N ILE A 195 -0.82 -10.74 18.94
CA ILE A 195 -1.10 -9.72 17.92
C ILE A 195 -0.93 -8.31 18.47
N ALA A 196 -1.38 -8.04 19.71
CA ALA A 196 -1.23 -6.72 20.34
C ALA A 196 0.26 -6.35 20.57
N ARG A 197 1.09 -7.31 20.98
CA ARG A 197 2.54 -7.12 21.12
C ARG A 197 3.21 -6.87 19.78
N GLU A 198 2.92 -7.71 18.80
CA GLU A 198 3.50 -7.62 17.46
C GLU A 198 3.13 -6.31 16.75
N ILE A 199 1.88 -5.84 16.87
CA ILE A 199 1.49 -4.52 16.37
C ILE A 199 2.35 -3.41 17.00
N THR A 200 2.60 -3.48 18.30
CA THR A 200 3.40 -2.49 19.01
C THR A 200 4.86 -2.51 18.55
N GLU A 201 5.44 -3.69 18.41
CA GLU A 201 6.81 -3.92 17.94
C GLU A 201 6.98 -3.42 16.49
N LEU A 202 6.16 -3.91 15.58
CA LEU A 202 6.20 -3.51 14.16
C LEU A 202 5.99 -2.00 13.97
N SER A 203 5.08 -1.40 14.76
CA SER A 203 4.88 0.05 14.74
C SER A 203 6.11 0.82 15.23
N SER A 204 6.83 0.29 16.22
CA SER A 204 8.08 0.86 16.72
C SER A 204 9.19 0.77 15.66
N HIS A 205 9.34 -0.39 15.01
CA HIS A 205 10.27 -0.58 13.90
C HIS A 205 9.96 0.34 12.71
N ALA A 206 8.67 0.53 12.38
CA ALA A 206 8.23 1.46 11.34
C ALA A 206 8.70 2.89 11.62
N LYS A 207 8.49 3.37 12.85
CA LYS A 207 8.90 4.71 13.29
C LYS A 207 10.41 4.87 13.34
N ALA A 208 11.13 3.85 13.80
CA ALA A 208 12.59 3.83 13.83
C ALA A 208 13.20 3.70 12.43
N GLY A 209 12.43 3.25 11.43
CA GLY A 209 12.90 2.99 10.06
C GLY A 209 13.76 1.73 9.95
N THR A 210 13.50 0.75 10.79
CA THR A 210 14.22 -0.55 10.86
C THR A 210 13.39 -1.71 10.29
N LEU A 211 12.18 -1.45 9.72
CA LEU A 211 11.43 -2.46 8.99
C LEU A 211 12.22 -3.00 7.81
N THR A 212 12.22 -4.32 7.65
CA THR A 212 12.80 -5.01 6.49
C THR A 212 11.75 -5.20 5.38
N SER A 213 12.20 -5.55 4.17
CA SER A 213 11.28 -5.92 3.09
C SER A 213 10.46 -7.17 3.44
N ALA A 214 11.02 -8.08 4.25
CA ALA A 214 10.33 -9.27 4.71
C ALA A 214 9.15 -8.95 5.66
N ASP A 215 9.26 -7.88 6.44
CA ASP A 215 8.19 -7.42 7.35
C ASP A 215 7.01 -6.80 6.59
N MET A 216 7.21 -6.40 5.34
CA MET A 216 6.21 -5.68 4.51
C MET A 216 5.73 -6.51 3.31
N SER A 217 6.04 -7.81 3.25
CA SER A 217 5.70 -8.66 2.11
C SER A 217 4.87 -9.87 2.51
N GLY A 218 4.07 -10.37 1.56
CA GLY A 218 3.26 -11.58 1.73
C GLY A 218 1.98 -11.36 2.53
N GLY A 219 1.41 -10.15 2.48
CA GLY A 219 0.09 -9.84 3.06
C GLY A 219 -1.05 -10.50 2.30
N SER A 220 -2.07 -10.93 3.03
CA SER A 220 -3.35 -11.41 2.50
C SER A 220 -4.35 -10.26 2.33
N MET A 221 -4.41 -9.39 3.31
CA MET A 221 -5.32 -8.25 3.39
C MET A 221 -4.74 -7.18 4.31
N THR A 222 -5.01 -5.91 4.04
CA THR A 222 -4.56 -4.79 4.87
C THR A 222 -5.70 -4.19 5.69
N VAL A 223 -5.40 -3.80 6.93
CA VAL A 223 -6.24 -2.95 7.78
C VAL A 223 -5.61 -1.57 7.88
N THR A 224 -6.39 -0.52 7.59
CA THR A 224 -6.00 0.88 7.78
C THR A 224 -6.93 1.58 8.75
N ASN A 225 -6.38 2.21 9.80
CA ASN A 225 -7.15 2.87 10.84
C ASN A 225 -6.95 4.38 10.76
N VAL A 226 -7.94 5.07 10.20
CA VAL A 226 -7.96 6.54 10.13
C VAL A 226 -8.61 7.17 11.38
N GLY A 227 -9.31 6.37 12.18
CA GLY A 227 -10.04 6.82 13.37
C GLY A 227 -9.16 7.41 14.47
N GLY A 228 -7.86 7.05 14.50
CA GLY A 228 -6.91 7.62 15.46
C GLY A 228 -6.64 9.12 15.25
N PHE A 229 -6.82 9.63 14.03
CA PHE A 229 -6.61 11.03 13.65
C PHE A 229 -7.91 11.78 13.37
N ALA A 230 -9.04 11.08 13.24
CA ALA A 230 -10.34 11.67 12.99
C ALA A 230 -10.92 12.31 14.25
N THR A 231 -11.62 13.42 14.09
CA THR A 231 -12.35 14.11 15.18
C THR A 231 -13.75 13.54 15.40
N SER A 232 -14.29 12.87 14.39
CA SER A 232 -15.59 12.17 14.40
C SER A 232 -15.48 10.85 13.65
N GLY A 233 -16.53 10.03 13.67
CA GLY A 233 -16.62 8.84 12.84
C GLY A 233 -16.54 9.20 11.36
N VAL A 234 -15.65 8.51 10.62
CA VAL A 234 -15.33 8.81 9.22
C VAL A 234 -15.33 7.55 8.39
N TRP A 235 -15.86 7.65 7.17
CA TRP A 235 -15.59 6.70 6.10
C TRP A 235 -14.45 7.20 5.22
N SER A 236 -13.74 6.29 4.63
CA SER A 236 -12.69 6.56 3.64
C SER A 236 -12.84 5.60 2.46
N THR A 237 -12.19 5.88 1.36
CA THR A 237 -12.07 4.96 0.22
C THR A 237 -10.61 4.55 0.10
N PRO A 238 -10.15 3.54 0.89
CA PRO A 238 -8.75 3.14 0.89
C PRO A 238 -8.36 2.51 -0.45
N ILE A 239 -7.12 2.75 -0.86
CA ILE A 239 -6.53 2.09 -2.04
C ILE A 239 -5.93 0.76 -1.58
N ILE A 240 -6.21 -0.31 -2.32
CA ILE A 240 -5.71 -1.66 -2.04
C ILE A 240 -4.17 -1.65 -2.06
N ASN A 241 -3.57 -2.39 -1.14
CA ASN A 241 -2.12 -2.62 -1.09
C ASN A 241 -1.77 -3.81 -1.99
N ALA A 242 -1.51 -3.57 -3.27
CA ALA A 242 -1.21 -4.64 -4.22
C ALA A 242 -0.02 -5.51 -3.73
N PRO A 243 -0.09 -6.84 -3.94
CA PRO A 243 -1.05 -7.59 -4.76
C PRO A 243 -2.29 -8.11 -4.02
N GLU A 244 -2.58 -7.64 -2.81
CA GLU A 244 -3.74 -8.04 -2.02
C GLU A 244 -5.05 -7.75 -2.78
N ALA A 245 -6.12 -8.54 -2.51
CA ALA A 245 -7.43 -8.34 -3.13
C ALA A 245 -8.36 -7.41 -2.34
N ALA A 246 -8.05 -7.10 -1.08
CA ALA A 246 -8.92 -6.29 -0.24
C ALA A 246 -8.17 -5.47 0.81
N ILE A 247 -8.81 -4.38 1.25
CA ILE A 247 -8.36 -3.52 2.35
C ILE A 247 -9.56 -3.06 3.17
N LEU A 248 -9.43 -3.09 4.50
CA LEU A 248 -10.43 -2.61 5.44
C LEU A 248 -10.02 -1.27 6.06
N GLY A 249 -10.78 -0.23 5.79
CA GLY A 249 -10.69 1.06 6.47
C GLY A 249 -11.54 1.09 7.72
N ILE A 250 -10.96 1.53 8.85
CA ILE A 250 -11.63 1.66 10.14
C ILE A 250 -11.74 3.12 10.50
N GLY A 251 -12.97 3.59 10.74
CA GLY A 251 -13.25 4.89 11.28
C GLY A 251 -13.08 4.97 12.81
N ARG A 252 -13.25 6.16 13.39
CA ARG A 252 -13.29 6.35 14.84
C ARG A 252 -14.54 5.70 15.41
N PHE A 253 -14.40 5.04 16.56
CA PHE A 253 -15.56 4.62 17.35
C PHE A 253 -16.20 5.86 17.94
N GLU A 254 -17.47 6.07 17.63
CA GLU A 254 -18.26 7.18 18.19
C GLU A 254 -19.64 6.71 18.59
N ASP A 255 -20.23 7.42 19.55
CA ASP A 255 -21.56 7.08 20.04
C ASP A 255 -22.63 7.60 19.08
N GLU A 256 -23.48 6.71 18.58
CA GLU A 256 -24.62 7.00 17.72
C GLU A 256 -25.93 6.53 18.37
N PHE A 257 -27.03 7.23 18.11
CA PHE A 257 -28.36 6.76 18.50
C PHE A 257 -28.81 5.64 17.59
N LEU A 258 -28.96 4.43 18.15
CA LEU A 258 -29.51 3.25 17.46
C LEU A 258 -30.81 2.84 18.12
N PRO A 259 -31.80 2.28 17.38
CA PRO A 259 -33.02 1.77 17.98
C PRO A 259 -32.71 0.51 18.81
N ASP A 260 -33.33 0.44 20.01
CA ASP A 260 -33.41 -0.81 20.76
C ASP A 260 -34.44 -1.78 20.15
N LYS A 261 -34.62 -2.96 20.76
CA LYS A 261 -35.64 -3.97 20.34
C LYS A 261 -37.06 -3.44 20.35
N LYS A 262 -37.32 -2.33 21.04
CA LYS A 262 -38.65 -1.67 21.13
C LYS A 262 -38.72 -0.40 20.27
N GLY A 263 -37.69 -0.12 19.45
CA GLY A 263 -37.61 1.07 18.61
C GLY A 263 -37.21 2.35 19.32
N LYS A 264 -36.83 2.31 20.59
CA LYS A 264 -36.40 3.51 21.34
C LYS A 264 -34.94 3.84 20.99
N PRO A 265 -34.60 5.14 20.83
CA PRO A 265 -33.21 5.53 20.58
C PRO A 265 -32.34 5.25 21.81
N VAL A 266 -31.26 4.53 21.64
CA VAL A 266 -30.24 4.25 22.67
C VAL A 266 -28.88 4.64 22.12
N LEU A 267 -28.10 5.37 22.91
CA LEU A 267 -26.74 5.75 22.55
C LEU A 267 -25.80 4.52 22.64
N ARG A 268 -25.09 4.19 21.54
CA ARG A 268 -24.22 3.04 21.47
C ARG A 268 -22.95 3.36 20.65
N PRO A 269 -21.80 2.80 21.03
CA PRO A 269 -20.59 2.93 20.23
C PRO A 269 -20.74 2.20 18.90
N VAL A 270 -20.44 2.92 17.82
CA VAL A 270 -20.51 2.46 16.43
C VAL A 270 -19.15 2.66 15.77
N CYS A 271 -18.74 1.68 14.99
CA CYS A 271 -17.57 1.74 14.13
C CYS A 271 -17.99 1.84 12.66
N LYS A 272 -17.50 2.84 11.94
CA LYS A 272 -17.66 2.96 10.49
C LYS A 272 -16.59 2.14 9.78
N LEU A 273 -17.01 1.35 8.80
CA LEU A 273 -16.19 0.43 8.03
C LEU A 273 -16.20 0.81 6.57
N SER A 274 -15.04 0.78 5.93
CA SER A 274 -14.87 0.99 4.51
C SER A 274 -14.14 -0.22 3.94
N PHE A 275 -14.85 -1.09 3.23
CA PHE A 275 -14.29 -2.32 2.67
C PHE A 275 -14.08 -2.14 1.18
N ALA A 276 -12.82 -2.00 0.76
CA ALA A 276 -12.45 -1.88 -0.65
C ALA A 276 -11.85 -3.20 -1.16
N PHE A 277 -12.21 -3.59 -2.37
CA PHE A 277 -11.84 -4.87 -2.95
C PHE A 277 -11.63 -4.80 -4.47
N ASP A 278 -10.85 -5.74 -5.00
CA ASP A 278 -10.59 -5.92 -6.43
C ASP A 278 -11.79 -6.60 -7.09
N HIS A 279 -12.55 -5.84 -7.89
CA HIS A 279 -13.77 -6.33 -8.53
C HIS A 279 -13.51 -7.29 -9.71
N ARG A 280 -12.25 -7.62 -9.99
CA ARG A 280 -11.91 -8.70 -10.93
C ARG A 280 -12.01 -10.08 -10.28
N LEU A 281 -11.82 -10.15 -8.94
CA LEU A 281 -11.86 -11.38 -8.16
C LEU A 281 -13.14 -11.49 -7.31
N ILE A 282 -13.62 -10.37 -6.77
CA ILE A 282 -14.67 -10.32 -5.75
C ILE A 282 -15.87 -9.56 -6.30
N ASP A 283 -17.02 -10.22 -6.33
CA ASP A 283 -18.29 -9.58 -6.69
C ASP A 283 -18.93 -8.87 -5.48
N GLY A 284 -19.82 -7.89 -5.77
CA GLY A 284 -20.44 -7.08 -4.73
C GLY A 284 -21.23 -7.87 -3.70
N VAL A 285 -21.88 -8.98 -4.10
CA VAL A 285 -22.64 -9.86 -3.19
C VAL A 285 -21.70 -10.61 -2.25
N ASP A 286 -20.57 -11.10 -2.74
CA ASP A 286 -19.61 -11.83 -1.92
C ASP A 286 -18.86 -10.88 -0.97
N ALA A 287 -18.52 -9.68 -1.45
CA ALA A 287 -17.98 -8.61 -0.60
C ALA A 287 -18.94 -8.23 0.54
N GLN A 288 -20.25 -8.12 0.25
CA GLN A 288 -21.24 -7.78 1.27
C GLN A 288 -21.43 -8.93 2.29
N LYS A 289 -21.40 -10.20 1.85
CA LYS A 289 -21.42 -11.35 2.76
C LYS A 289 -20.21 -11.35 3.68
N ALA A 290 -19.01 -11.18 3.12
CA ALA A 290 -17.77 -11.09 3.90
C ALA A 290 -17.81 -9.93 4.91
N LEU A 291 -18.30 -8.77 4.51
CA LEU A 291 -18.47 -7.63 5.40
C LEU A 291 -19.50 -7.89 6.51
N ASN A 292 -20.59 -8.62 6.23
CA ASN A 292 -21.57 -9.03 7.23
C ASN A 292 -20.95 -9.99 8.25
N ASP A 293 -20.17 -10.99 7.81
CA ASP A 293 -19.43 -11.87 8.71
C ASP A 293 -18.43 -11.09 9.58
N LEU A 294 -17.67 -10.17 9.00
CA LEU A 294 -16.78 -9.28 9.75
C LEU A 294 -17.53 -8.48 10.82
N LYS A 295 -18.70 -7.91 10.47
CA LYS A 295 -19.55 -7.15 11.41
C LYS A 295 -20.06 -8.04 12.54
N GLU A 296 -20.44 -9.29 12.26
CA GLU A 296 -20.86 -10.25 13.27
C GLU A 296 -19.74 -10.50 14.30
N PHE A 297 -18.51 -10.74 13.85
CA PHE A 297 -17.35 -10.92 14.71
C PHE A 297 -17.01 -9.67 15.54
N LEU A 298 -17.14 -8.48 14.97
CA LEU A 298 -16.93 -7.23 15.70
C LEU A 298 -18.06 -6.91 16.68
N HIS A 299 -19.30 -7.28 16.35
CA HIS A 299 -20.45 -7.12 17.22
C HIS A 299 -20.42 -8.09 18.41
N ASN A 300 -19.96 -9.33 18.19
CA ASN A 300 -19.87 -10.37 19.20
C ASN A 300 -18.43 -10.93 19.30
N PRO A 301 -17.56 -10.33 20.14
CA PRO A 301 -16.17 -10.74 20.26
C PRO A 301 -15.98 -12.15 20.85
N ASP A 302 -16.98 -12.73 21.50
CA ASP A 302 -16.90 -14.11 22.02
C ASP A 302 -16.84 -15.14 20.88
N LEU A 303 -17.44 -14.81 19.73
CA LEU A 303 -17.30 -15.64 18.51
C LEU A 303 -15.86 -15.71 17.99
N LEU A 304 -15.06 -14.66 18.19
CA LEU A 304 -13.64 -14.68 17.81
C LEU A 304 -12.84 -15.74 18.55
N LEU A 305 -13.26 -16.10 19.76
CA LEU A 305 -12.62 -17.17 20.55
C LEU A 305 -13.03 -18.56 20.06
N ALA A 306 -14.22 -18.68 19.50
CA ALA A 306 -14.74 -19.94 18.97
C ALA A 306 -14.19 -20.25 17.56
N GLU A 307 -13.90 -19.22 16.77
CA GLU A 307 -13.46 -19.32 15.37
C GLU A 307 -11.92 -19.11 15.18
N SER A 308 -11.18 -18.93 16.27
CA SER A 308 -9.73 -18.58 16.23
C SER A 308 -8.84 -19.79 15.99
#